data_b3a5db697ac07aa9a936e5e444adbdc1
#
_entry.id   b3a5db697ac07aa9a936e5e444adbdc1
#
_cell.length_a   1.000
_cell.length_b   1.000
_cell.length_c   1.000
_cell.angle_alpha   90.00
_cell.angle_beta   90.00
_cell.angle_gamma   90.00
#
_symmetry.space_group_name_H-M   'P 1'
#
loop_
_entity.id
_entity.type
_entity.pdbx_description
1 polymer ?
#
loop_
_entity_poly.entity_id
_entity_poly.type
_entity_poly.pdbx_seq_one_letter_code
_entity_poly.pdbx_strand_id
1 'polypeptide(L)'
;MIVSILAILAIVIFTGSFITNFIFRYQAYKKDDHYFYHGTWYGDKPKIWTYFGEWFLLILIIGFLYAFISFGIYIFTEGSDNFTHYEKDSEWTIYALDDSIGASGRFFLGSGRIDSDIYYYYVYNTVHGQKIGKLRASNVYLKYDDDNHYIEKYNRHYNDDLKTKLLVTQLFTKCEDSYYVIYIPEGSITNDFTVDLQ
;
A
#
# COMPACT_ATOMS: atom_id res chain seq x y z
N MET A 1 10.27 -10.23 -0.71
CA MET A 1 10.59 -11.69 -0.82
C MET A 1 11.84 -12.09 -0.03
N ILE A 2 13.01 -11.48 -0.24
CA ILE A 2 14.25 -11.85 0.51
C ILE A 2 14.06 -11.71 2.03
N VAL A 3 13.50 -10.60 2.50
CA VAL A 3 13.26 -10.37 3.94
C VAL A 3 12.34 -11.43 4.53
N SER A 4 11.31 -11.86 3.79
CA SER A 4 10.41 -12.94 4.23
C SER A 4 11.12 -14.28 4.32
N ILE A 5 11.99 -14.59 3.35
CA ILE A 5 12.78 -15.83 3.36
C ILE A 5 13.75 -15.83 4.55
N LEU A 6 14.44 -14.72 4.80
CA LEU A 6 15.37 -14.60 5.92
C LEU A 6 14.65 -14.71 7.27
N ALA A 7 13.44 -14.13 7.41
CA ALA A 7 12.64 -14.26 8.62
C ALA A 7 12.22 -15.72 8.86
N ILE A 8 11.74 -16.41 7.82
CA ILE A 8 11.37 -17.83 7.92
C ILE A 8 12.60 -18.69 8.28
N LEU A 9 13.73 -18.45 7.64
CA LEU A 9 14.98 -19.17 7.92
C LEU A 9 15.43 -18.97 9.38
N ALA A 10 15.35 -17.73 9.88
CA ALA A 10 15.65 -17.43 11.28
C ALA A 10 14.73 -18.20 12.23
N ILE A 11 13.43 -18.20 11.99
CA ILE A 11 12.46 -18.95 12.82
C ILE A 11 12.80 -20.45 12.82
N VAL A 12 13.12 -21.03 11.65
CA VAL A 12 13.48 -22.46 11.55
C VAL A 12 14.75 -22.79 12.33
N ILE A 13 15.80 -21.96 12.18
CA ILE A 13 17.08 -22.15 12.91
C ILE A 13 16.86 -22.06 14.43
N PHE A 14 16.12 -21.05 14.88
CA PHE A 14 15.86 -20.88 16.31
C PHE A 14 14.98 -21.98 16.88
N THR A 15 13.96 -22.43 16.12
CA THR A 15 13.13 -23.56 16.53
C THR A 15 13.95 -24.85 16.63
N GLY A 16 14.83 -25.11 15.67
CA GLY A 16 15.75 -26.25 15.69
C GLY A 16 16.70 -26.20 16.90
N SER A 17 17.29 -25.05 17.18
CA SER A 17 18.17 -24.83 18.34
C SER A 17 17.41 -25.04 19.67
N PHE A 18 16.18 -24.55 19.77
CA PHE A 18 15.31 -24.75 20.94
C PHE A 18 15.06 -26.24 21.21
N ILE A 19 14.63 -26.98 20.18
CA ILE A 19 14.34 -28.41 20.27
C ILE A 19 15.60 -29.17 20.68
N THR A 20 16.75 -28.87 20.08
CA THR A 20 18.02 -29.53 20.38
C THR A 20 18.44 -29.28 21.83
N ASN A 21 18.36 -28.04 22.30
CA ASN A 21 18.69 -27.67 23.70
C ASN A 21 17.75 -28.39 24.69
N PHE A 22 16.45 -28.45 24.38
CA PHE A 22 15.47 -29.13 25.22
C PHE A 22 15.76 -30.63 25.29
N ILE A 23 16.06 -31.29 24.17
CA ILE A 23 16.39 -32.72 24.11
C ILE A 23 17.66 -33.00 24.93
N PHE A 24 18.70 -32.15 24.78
CA PHE A 24 19.96 -32.29 25.51
C PHE A 24 19.76 -32.22 27.03
N ARG A 25 18.99 -31.25 27.51
CA ARG A 25 18.68 -31.10 28.93
C ARG A 25 17.81 -32.25 29.45
N TYR A 26 16.86 -32.72 28.66
CA TYR A 26 16.04 -33.86 29.04
C TYR A 26 16.86 -35.15 29.15
N GLN A 27 17.83 -35.34 28.26
CA GLN A 27 18.76 -36.48 28.31
C GLN A 27 19.69 -36.43 29.52
N ALA A 28 20.23 -35.25 29.85
CA ALA A 28 21.06 -35.05 31.05
C ALA A 28 20.27 -35.36 32.33
N TYR A 29 19.04 -34.85 32.42
CA TYR A 29 18.13 -35.16 33.53
C TYR A 29 17.88 -36.66 33.68
N LYS A 30 17.65 -37.39 32.57
CA LYS A 30 17.43 -38.85 32.59
C LYS A 30 18.65 -39.65 33.03
N LYS A 31 19.86 -39.15 32.81
CA LYS A 31 21.13 -39.80 33.19
C LYS A 31 21.60 -39.43 34.57
N ASP A 32 20.88 -38.53 35.27
CA ASP A 32 21.28 -37.99 36.57
C ASP A 32 22.64 -37.24 36.52
N ASP A 33 22.98 -36.74 35.31
CA ASP A 33 24.21 -35.99 35.05
C ASP A 33 24.00 -34.51 35.37
N HIS A 34 24.46 -34.09 36.55
CA HIS A 34 24.43 -32.67 36.95
C HIS A 34 25.72 -31.97 36.55
N TYR A 35 25.63 -31.03 35.62
CA TYR A 35 26.78 -30.19 35.25
C TYR A 35 26.35 -28.77 34.97
N PHE A 36 27.30 -27.84 35.22
CA PHE A 36 27.09 -26.41 34.97
C PHE A 36 27.78 -26.00 33.67
N TYR A 37 27.05 -25.47 32.73
CA TYR A 37 27.57 -25.04 31.44
C TYR A 37 26.92 -23.71 31.01
N HIS A 38 27.73 -22.75 30.59
CA HIS A 38 27.28 -21.42 30.15
C HIS A 38 26.28 -20.73 31.10
N GLY A 39 26.53 -20.78 32.39
CA GLY A 39 25.68 -20.10 33.38
C GLY A 39 24.39 -20.86 33.74
N THR A 40 24.24 -22.09 33.29
CA THR A 40 23.03 -22.88 33.51
C THR A 40 23.33 -24.26 34.08
N TRP A 41 22.60 -24.70 35.10
CA TRP A 41 22.65 -26.07 35.62
C TRP A 41 21.88 -27.03 34.71
N TYR A 42 22.53 -28.11 34.31
CA TYR A 42 21.96 -29.23 33.60
C TYR A 42 21.80 -30.41 34.56
N GLY A 43 20.75 -31.20 34.38
CA GLY A 43 20.39 -32.30 35.28
C GLY A 43 19.07 -32.07 36.04
N ASP A 44 18.67 -30.80 36.21
CA ASP A 44 17.36 -30.51 36.75
C ASP A 44 16.26 -30.77 35.72
N LYS A 45 15.09 -31.19 36.20
CA LYS A 45 13.92 -31.42 35.32
C LYS A 45 13.61 -30.15 34.52
N PRO A 46 13.70 -30.17 33.20
CA PRO A 46 13.45 -29.01 32.37
C PRO A 46 11.97 -28.57 32.49
N LYS A 47 11.75 -27.33 32.88
CA LYS A 47 10.40 -26.72 32.95
C LYS A 47 10.06 -26.23 31.56
N ILE A 48 9.23 -26.96 30.86
CA ILE A 48 8.82 -26.67 29.46
C ILE A 48 8.28 -25.24 29.29
N TRP A 49 7.57 -24.71 30.28
CA TRP A 49 6.98 -23.38 30.22
C TRP A 49 8.01 -22.26 30.21
N THR A 50 9.16 -22.43 30.88
CA THR A 50 10.25 -21.41 30.84
C THR A 50 10.81 -21.27 29.43
N TYR A 51 11.03 -22.40 28.74
CA TYR A 51 11.51 -22.41 27.37
C TYR A 51 10.48 -21.89 26.39
N PHE A 52 9.20 -22.17 26.62
CA PHE A 52 8.11 -21.66 25.78
C PHE A 52 8.04 -20.14 25.82
N GLY A 53 8.22 -19.54 26.99
CA GLY A 53 8.24 -18.08 27.15
C GLY A 53 9.41 -17.41 26.40
N GLU A 54 10.62 -17.96 26.53
CA GLU A 54 11.79 -17.47 25.82
C GLU A 54 11.64 -17.59 24.29
N TRP A 55 11.14 -18.74 23.82
CA TRP A 55 10.90 -18.98 22.40
C TRP A 55 9.83 -18.05 21.82
N PHE A 56 8.74 -17.85 22.54
CA PHE A 56 7.65 -16.94 22.16
C PHE A 56 8.14 -15.49 22.06
N LEU A 57 8.91 -15.03 23.04
CA LEU A 57 9.49 -13.70 23.02
C LEU A 57 10.42 -13.49 21.81
N LEU A 58 11.20 -14.50 21.47
CA LEU A 58 12.12 -14.45 20.34
C LEU A 58 11.37 -14.38 18.99
N ILE A 59 10.27 -15.12 18.84
CA ILE A 59 9.39 -15.01 17.66
C ILE A 59 8.80 -13.61 17.55
N LEU A 60 8.36 -13.02 18.66
CA LEU A 60 7.83 -11.65 18.67
C LEU A 60 8.89 -10.64 18.23
N ILE A 61 10.13 -10.77 18.70
CA ILE A 61 11.25 -9.90 18.29
C ILE A 61 11.53 -10.05 16.78
N ILE A 62 11.61 -11.27 16.27
CA ILE A 62 11.82 -11.51 14.83
C ILE A 62 10.67 -10.93 14.00
N GLY A 63 9.43 -11.13 14.45
CA GLY A 63 8.24 -10.58 13.80
C GLY A 63 8.27 -9.05 13.75
N PHE A 64 8.63 -8.42 14.86
CA PHE A 64 8.76 -6.97 14.94
C PHE A 64 9.87 -6.43 14.02
N LEU A 65 11.04 -7.06 14.02
CA LEU A 65 12.14 -6.70 13.13
C LEU A 65 11.77 -6.87 11.66
N TYR A 66 11.08 -7.96 11.33
CA TYR A 66 10.57 -8.20 9.99
C TYR A 66 9.62 -7.09 9.53
N ALA A 67 8.65 -6.72 10.38
CA ALA A 67 7.70 -5.66 10.08
C ALA A 67 8.40 -4.30 9.90
N PHE A 68 9.36 -3.99 10.79
CA PHE A 68 10.11 -2.73 10.74
C PHE A 68 10.98 -2.60 9.48
N ILE A 69 11.71 -3.67 9.12
CA ILE A 69 12.53 -3.70 7.89
C ILE A 69 11.63 -3.62 6.65
N SER A 70 10.51 -4.35 6.65
CA SER A 70 9.54 -4.33 5.54
C SER A 70 8.93 -2.95 5.33
N PHE A 71 8.62 -2.25 6.41
CA PHE A 71 8.11 -0.88 6.37
C PHE A 71 9.16 0.11 5.84
N GLY A 72 10.42 -0.04 6.26
CA GLY A 72 11.52 0.76 5.73
C GLY A 72 11.73 0.57 4.23
N ILE A 73 11.67 -0.67 3.75
CA ILE A 73 11.74 -0.98 2.31
C ILE A 73 10.55 -0.38 1.56
N TYR A 74 9.35 -0.47 2.12
CA TYR A 74 8.13 0.11 1.55
C TYR A 74 8.30 1.62 1.33
N ILE A 75 8.68 2.38 2.35
CA ILE A 75 8.89 3.83 2.24
C ILE A 75 9.95 4.15 1.18
N PHE A 76 11.04 3.38 1.14
CA PHE A 76 12.11 3.61 0.18
C PHE A 76 11.71 3.31 -1.26
N THR A 77 10.88 2.30 -1.50
CA THR A 77 10.51 1.85 -2.84
C THR A 77 9.28 2.55 -3.40
N GLU A 78 8.31 2.92 -2.57
CA GLU A 78 7.05 3.54 -3.01
C GLU A 78 7.26 4.91 -3.66
N GLY A 79 8.17 5.73 -3.12
CA GLY A 79 8.48 7.06 -3.66
C GLY A 79 9.48 7.08 -4.82
N SER A 80 9.96 5.93 -5.29
CA SER A 80 11.05 5.86 -6.27
C SER A 80 10.60 5.33 -7.62
N ASP A 81 10.75 6.15 -8.67
CA ASP A 81 10.46 5.78 -10.06
C ASP A 81 11.34 4.61 -10.57
N ASN A 82 12.41 4.27 -9.85
CA ASN A 82 13.22 3.10 -10.17
C ASN A 82 12.53 1.76 -9.87
N PHE A 83 11.51 1.76 -9.01
CA PHE A 83 10.79 0.56 -8.57
C PHE A 83 9.32 0.57 -8.92
N THR A 84 8.81 1.73 -9.35
CA THR A 84 7.38 1.91 -9.65
C THR A 84 7.20 2.61 -10.99
N HIS A 85 6.04 2.37 -11.60
CA HIS A 85 5.59 3.08 -12.80
C HIS A 85 4.09 3.36 -12.68
N TYR A 86 3.59 4.28 -13.51
CA TYR A 86 2.17 4.56 -13.60
C TYR A 86 1.57 3.80 -14.77
N GLU A 87 0.46 3.12 -14.53
CA GLU A 87 -0.31 2.41 -15.55
C GLU A 87 -1.73 2.94 -15.56
N LYS A 88 -2.31 3.04 -16.77
CA LYS A 88 -3.70 3.44 -16.94
C LYS A 88 -4.62 2.36 -16.38
N ASP A 89 -5.40 2.74 -15.37
CA ASP A 89 -6.33 1.83 -14.67
C ASP A 89 -7.71 1.86 -15.29
N SER A 90 -8.22 3.07 -15.55
CA SER A 90 -9.59 3.26 -16.02
C SER A 90 -9.73 4.55 -16.81
N GLU A 91 -10.79 4.59 -17.63
CA GLU A 91 -11.18 5.74 -18.43
C GLU A 91 -12.70 5.87 -18.39
N TRP A 92 -13.19 7.09 -18.34
CA TRP A 92 -14.62 7.37 -18.47
C TRP A 92 -14.86 8.71 -19.16
N THR A 93 -15.89 8.70 -20.03
CA THR A 93 -16.35 9.89 -20.72
C THR A 93 -17.03 10.84 -19.75
N ILE A 94 -16.76 12.14 -19.91
CA ILE A 94 -17.45 13.20 -19.16
C ILE A 94 -18.39 13.96 -20.10
N TYR A 95 -19.43 14.53 -19.49
CA TYR A 95 -20.49 15.24 -20.20
C TYR A 95 -20.48 16.71 -19.78
N ALA A 96 -20.89 17.56 -20.70
CA ALA A 96 -21.03 18.98 -20.41
C ALA A 96 -21.98 19.20 -19.22
N LEU A 97 -21.61 20.10 -18.37
CA LEU A 97 -22.49 20.63 -17.32
C LEU A 97 -23.56 21.46 -18.03
N ASP A 98 -24.83 21.06 -17.92
CA ASP A 98 -25.95 21.85 -18.45
C ASP A 98 -26.12 23.07 -17.55
N ASP A 99 -25.70 24.23 -18.04
CA ASP A 99 -25.95 25.48 -17.36
C ASP A 99 -27.28 26.06 -17.83
N SER A 100 -28.27 26.04 -16.96
CA SER A 100 -29.60 26.61 -17.21
C SER A 100 -29.62 28.14 -17.31
N ILE A 101 -28.46 28.79 -17.17
CA ILE A 101 -28.29 30.24 -17.23
C ILE A 101 -27.50 30.61 -18.49
N GLY A 102 -28.14 30.56 -19.66
CA GLY A 102 -27.82 31.37 -20.85
C GLY A 102 -26.38 31.59 -21.32
N ALA A 103 -25.41 30.84 -20.80
CA ALA A 103 -24.01 30.92 -21.24
C ALA A 103 -23.83 30.08 -22.52
N SER A 104 -23.41 30.70 -23.59
CA SER A 104 -23.17 30.08 -24.91
C SER A 104 -21.89 29.23 -24.96
N GLY A 105 -21.63 28.42 -23.94
CA GLY A 105 -20.45 27.55 -23.88
C GLY A 105 -20.76 26.21 -23.24
N ARG A 106 -20.14 25.13 -23.77
CA ARG A 106 -20.18 23.83 -23.12
C ARG A 106 -19.08 23.78 -22.07
N PHE A 107 -19.45 23.83 -20.80
CA PHE A 107 -18.52 23.63 -19.72
C PHE A 107 -18.48 22.14 -19.34
N PHE A 108 -17.31 21.55 -19.27
CA PHE A 108 -17.13 20.15 -18.90
C PHE A 108 -16.69 20.01 -17.45
N LEU A 109 -16.05 21.04 -16.88
CA LEU A 109 -15.61 21.05 -15.49
C LEU A 109 -16.15 22.29 -14.76
N GLY A 110 -16.68 22.05 -13.55
CA GLY A 110 -16.83 23.09 -12.55
C GLY A 110 -15.61 23.14 -11.66
N SER A 111 -15.14 24.31 -11.27
CA SER A 111 -14.12 24.42 -10.24
C SER A 111 -14.70 25.05 -8.96
N GLY A 112 -14.36 24.47 -7.82
CA GLY A 112 -14.83 24.94 -6.53
C GLY A 112 -13.80 24.71 -5.43
N ARG A 113 -13.92 25.49 -4.34
CA ARG A 113 -13.03 25.37 -3.20
C ARG A 113 -13.78 24.76 -2.02
N ILE A 114 -13.15 23.74 -1.41
CA ILE A 114 -13.59 23.16 -0.14
C ILE A 114 -12.42 23.33 0.82
N ASP A 115 -12.60 24.09 1.87
CA ASP A 115 -11.54 24.54 2.79
C ASP A 115 -10.39 25.24 2.03
N SER A 116 -9.19 24.67 2.07
CA SER A 116 -8.02 25.18 1.35
C SER A 116 -7.78 24.55 -0.03
N ASP A 117 -8.52 23.49 -0.36
CA ASP A 117 -8.28 22.69 -1.55
C ASP A 117 -9.20 23.07 -2.71
N ILE A 118 -8.69 23.02 -3.92
CA ILE A 118 -9.43 23.22 -5.16
C ILE A 118 -9.85 21.85 -5.67
N TYR A 119 -11.11 21.76 -6.08
CA TYR A 119 -11.70 20.55 -6.68
C TYR A 119 -12.28 20.87 -8.05
N TYR A 120 -12.14 19.89 -8.97
CA TYR A 120 -12.86 19.86 -10.23
C TYR A 120 -14.08 18.97 -10.11
N TYR A 121 -15.25 19.46 -10.53
CA TYR A 121 -16.51 18.74 -10.57
C TYR A 121 -16.81 18.39 -12.03
N TYR A 122 -17.29 17.18 -12.27
CA TYR A 122 -17.59 16.68 -13.60
C TYR A 122 -18.80 15.74 -13.56
N VAL A 123 -19.49 15.59 -14.69
CA VAL A 123 -20.63 14.69 -14.84
C VAL A 123 -20.22 13.48 -15.67
N TYR A 124 -20.56 12.31 -15.22
CA TYR A 124 -20.33 11.06 -15.93
C TYR A 124 -21.55 10.12 -15.81
N ASN A 125 -21.69 9.19 -16.77
CA ASN A 125 -22.76 8.22 -16.77
C ASN A 125 -22.40 6.97 -15.95
N THR A 126 -23.41 6.49 -15.23
CA THR A 126 -23.36 5.19 -14.54
C THR A 126 -24.53 4.33 -15.03
N VAL A 127 -24.55 3.06 -14.65
CA VAL A 127 -25.70 2.16 -14.92
C VAL A 127 -27.02 2.65 -14.32
N HIS A 128 -26.96 3.55 -13.35
CA HIS A 128 -28.14 4.13 -12.67
C HIS A 128 -28.45 5.56 -13.11
N GLY A 129 -27.76 6.07 -14.12
CA GLY A 129 -27.93 7.44 -14.63
C GLY A 129 -26.70 8.32 -14.44
N GLN A 130 -26.87 9.61 -14.61
CA GLN A 130 -25.80 10.59 -14.47
C GLN A 130 -25.40 10.79 -13.01
N LYS A 131 -24.11 10.95 -12.79
CA LYS A 131 -23.54 11.21 -11.47
C LYS A 131 -22.50 12.32 -11.55
N ILE A 132 -22.44 13.13 -10.50
CA ILE A 132 -21.40 14.14 -10.35
C ILE A 132 -20.24 13.52 -9.60
N GLY A 133 -19.06 13.59 -10.21
CA GLY A 133 -17.79 13.26 -9.59
C GLY A 133 -17.04 14.52 -9.16
N LYS A 134 -16.06 14.34 -8.27
CA LYS A 134 -15.11 15.40 -7.91
C LYS A 134 -13.70 14.85 -7.81
N LEU A 135 -12.72 15.63 -8.25
CA LEU A 135 -11.30 15.33 -8.17
C LEU A 135 -10.56 16.51 -7.55
N ARG A 136 -9.60 16.23 -6.68
CA ARG A 136 -8.74 17.26 -6.10
C ARG A 136 -7.77 17.77 -7.17
N ALA A 137 -7.70 19.08 -7.37
CA ALA A 137 -6.90 19.67 -8.43
C ALA A 137 -5.40 19.33 -8.35
N SER A 138 -4.88 19.09 -7.14
CA SER A 138 -3.48 18.67 -6.94
C SER A 138 -3.13 17.34 -7.60
N ASN A 139 -4.12 16.50 -7.87
CA ASN A 139 -3.93 15.15 -8.44
C ASN A 139 -4.42 15.09 -9.89
N VAL A 140 -4.63 16.25 -10.53
CA VAL A 140 -5.21 16.35 -11.88
C VAL A 140 -4.26 17.08 -12.80
N TYR A 141 -4.03 16.50 -13.97
CA TYR A 141 -3.41 17.14 -15.13
C TYR A 141 -4.50 17.43 -16.15
N LEU A 142 -4.54 18.66 -16.65
CA LEU A 142 -5.45 19.08 -17.71
C LEU A 142 -4.72 18.99 -19.05
N LYS A 143 -5.38 18.38 -20.04
CA LYS A 143 -4.96 18.37 -21.44
C LYS A 143 -6.09 18.92 -22.28
N TYR A 144 -5.78 19.87 -23.14
CA TYR A 144 -6.77 20.45 -24.03
C TYR A 144 -6.88 19.63 -25.31
N ASP A 145 -8.10 19.19 -25.59
CA ASP A 145 -8.47 18.39 -26.76
C ASP A 145 -9.91 18.76 -27.12
N ASP A 146 -10.13 19.28 -28.32
CA ASP A 146 -11.44 19.76 -28.74
C ASP A 146 -12.40 18.62 -29.14
N ASP A 147 -11.85 17.47 -29.47
CA ASP A 147 -12.63 16.34 -30.00
C ASP A 147 -13.00 15.31 -28.90
N ASN A 148 -12.23 15.28 -27.83
CA ASN A 148 -12.36 14.22 -26.81
C ASN A 148 -12.60 14.81 -25.42
N HIS A 149 -13.57 14.23 -24.71
CA HIS A 149 -13.97 14.66 -23.37
C HIS A 149 -14.02 13.45 -22.44
N TYR A 150 -12.90 13.15 -21.79
CA TYR A 150 -12.82 11.99 -20.91
C TYR A 150 -11.76 12.20 -19.83
N ILE A 151 -11.83 11.35 -18.82
CA ILE A 151 -10.85 11.30 -17.71
C ILE A 151 -10.17 9.95 -17.76
N GLU A 152 -8.84 9.96 -17.68
CA GLU A 152 -8.01 8.79 -17.45
C GLU A 152 -7.52 8.79 -16.02
N LYS A 153 -7.60 7.64 -15.36
CA LYS A 153 -6.99 7.40 -14.06
C LYS A 153 -5.74 6.57 -14.23
N TYR A 154 -4.67 7.02 -13.60
CA TYR A 154 -3.39 6.30 -13.54
C TYR A 154 -3.11 5.92 -12.11
N ASN A 155 -2.88 4.63 -11.88
CA ASN A 155 -2.44 4.10 -10.60
C ASN A 155 -0.96 3.76 -10.65
N ARG A 156 -0.28 3.96 -9.53
CA ARG A 156 1.12 3.58 -9.38
C ARG A 156 1.22 2.09 -9.07
N HIS A 157 2.09 1.39 -9.81
CA HIS A 157 2.34 -0.03 -9.65
C HIS A 157 3.84 -0.30 -9.48
N TYR A 158 4.19 -1.36 -8.76
CA TYR A 158 5.57 -1.81 -8.70
C TYR A 158 5.99 -2.44 -10.02
N ASN A 159 7.24 -2.20 -10.41
CA ASN A 159 7.83 -2.78 -11.61
C ASN A 159 7.89 -4.30 -11.49
N ASP A 160 7.63 -5.01 -12.59
CA ASP A 160 7.63 -6.48 -12.64
C ASP A 160 9.03 -7.08 -12.84
N ASP A 161 10.09 -6.33 -12.56
CA ASP A 161 11.47 -6.79 -12.64
C ASP A 161 11.90 -7.58 -11.40
N LEU A 162 12.97 -8.39 -11.58
CA LEU A 162 13.49 -9.25 -10.52
C LEU A 162 13.97 -8.46 -9.29
N LYS A 163 14.57 -7.28 -9.50
CA LYS A 163 15.09 -6.44 -8.41
C LYS A 163 13.96 -5.95 -7.52
N THR A 164 12.88 -5.44 -8.11
CA THR A 164 11.69 -5.00 -7.40
C THR A 164 11.01 -6.16 -6.68
N LYS A 165 10.83 -7.31 -7.35
CA LYS A 165 10.24 -8.52 -6.73
C LYS A 165 11.04 -9.04 -5.54
N LEU A 166 12.36 -8.91 -5.55
CA LEU A 166 13.21 -9.33 -4.46
C LEU A 166 13.13 -8.38 -3.25
N LEU A 167 12.97 -7.09 -3.47
CA LEU A 167 12.95 -6.06 -2.43
C LEU A 167 11.57 -5.90 -1.82
N VAL A 168 10.52 -5.83 -2.65
CA VAL A 168 9.15 -5.61 -2.17
C VAL A 168 8.66 -6.84 -1.39
N THR A 169 8.15 -6.60 -0.19
CA THR A 169 7.61 -7.66 0.67
C THR A 169 6.12 -7.84 0.43
N GLN A 170 5.60 -9.00 0.74
CA GLN A 170 4.16 -9.28 0.59
C GLN A 170 3.27 -8.45 1.53
N LEU A 171 3.85 -7.84 2.57
CA LEU A 171 3.09 -7.02 3.53
C LEU A 171 2.73 -5.64 2.97
N PHE A 172 3.53 -5.11 2.04
CA PHE A 172 3.38 -3.76 1.50
C PHE A 172 3.57 -3.81 -0.02
N THR A 173 2.56 -4.32 -0.73
CA THR A 173 2.61 -4.50 -2.19
C THR A 173 1.74 -3.49 -2.94
N LYS A 174 0.92 -2.70 -2.25
CA LYS A 174 0.00 -1.76 -2.87
C LYS A 174 0.56 -0.35 -2.80
N CYS A 175 0.73 0.28 -3.95
CA CYS A 175 0.97 1.71 -4.05
C CYS A 175 -0.37 2.44 -4.01
N GLU A 176 -0.50 3.45 -3.16
CA GLU A 176 -1.77 4.20 -3.01
C GLU A 176 -1.80 5.48 -3.84
N ASP A 177 -0.70 5.81 -4.50
CA ASP A 177 -0.59 7.01 -5.30
C ASP A 177 -1.29 6.88 -6.65
N SER A 178 -2.08 7.89 -7.00
CA SER A 178 -2.80 7.96 -8.26
C SER A 178 -2.95 9.39 -8.74
N TYR A 179 -2.96 9.59 -10.06
CA TYR A 179 -3.29 10.87 -10.66
C TYR A 179 -4.31 10.69 -11.79
N TYR A 180 -4.87 11.82 -12.22
CA TYR A 180 -5.88 11.85 -13.26
C TYR A 180 -5.42 12.79 -14.39
N VAL A 181 -5.74 12.41 -15.62
CA VAL A 181 -5.58 13.26 -16.80
C VAL A 181 -6.97 13.53 -17.35
N ILE A 182 -7.35 14.79 -17.44
CA ILE A 182 -8.65 15.20 -17.95
C ILE A 182 -8.43 15.84 -19.32
N TYR A 183 -9.11 15.33 -20.32
CA TYR A 183 -9.13 15.84 -21.69
C TYR A 183 -10.40 16.65 -21.90
N ILE A 184 -10.27 17.93 -22.22
CA ILE A 184 -11.39 18.88 -22.40
C ILE A 184 -11.01 19.98 -23.37
N PRO A 185 -11.98 20.64 -24.03
CA PRO A 185 -11.71 21.82 -24.84
C PRO A 185 -11.16 22.98 -24.02
N GLU A 186 -10.34 23.83 -24.65
CA GLU A 186 -9.85 25.04 -24.01
C GLU A 186 -11.01 25.98 -23.64
N GLY A 187 -10.95 26.59 -22.46
CA GLY A 187 -11.99 27.48 -21.95
C GLY A 187 -13.25 26.80 -21.42
N SER A 188 -13.27 25.46 -21.30
CA SER A 188 -14.42 24.70 -20.84
C SER A 188 -14.48 24.47 -19.32
N ILE A 189 -13.77 25.28 -18.53
CA ILE A 189 -13.80 25.26 -17.06
C ILE A 189 -14.57 26.48 -16.57
N THR A 190 -15.56 26.26 -15.70
CA THR A 190 -16.30 27.35 -15.07
C THR A 190 -16.02 27.43 -13.56
N ASN A 191 -15.95 28.64 -13.04
CA ASN A 191 -15.83 28.89 -11.60
C ASN A 191 -17.18 29.15 -10.94
N ASP A 192 -18.21 29.50 -11.74
CA ASP A 192 -19.58 29.77 -11.29
C ASP A 192 -20.45 28.54 -11.55
N PHE A 193 -20.31 27.57 -10.68
CA PHE A 193 -20.97 26.28 -10.82
C PHE A 193 -22.01 26.10 -9.71
N THR A 194 -23.27 26.06 -10.09
CA THR A 194 -24.40 25.69 -9.22
C THR A 194 -24.92 24.33 -9.65
N VAL A 195 -24.86 23.33 -8.79
CA VAL A 195 -25.48 22.03 -9.08
C VAL A 195 -26.94 22.11 -8.74
N ASP A 196 -27.81 22.12 -9.74
CA ASP A 196 -29.22 21.91 -9.54
C ASP A 196 -29.47 20.39 -9.52
N LEU A 197 -29.63 19.85 -8.33
CA LEU A 197 -30.03 18.46 -8.11
C LEU A 197 -31.57 18.40 -8.24
N GLN A 198 -32.08 18.13 -9.44
CA GLN A 198 -33.46 17.73 -9.63
C GLN A 198 -33.72 16.27 -9.28
#